data_b72dec6ab3e46e813f6e71cc172975be
#
_entry.id   b72dec6ab3e46e813f6e71cc172975be
#
_cell.length_a   1.000
_cell.length_b   1.000
_cell.length_c   1.000
_cell.angle_alpha   90.00
_cell.angle_beta   90.00
_cell.angle_gamma   90.00
#
_symmetry.space_group_name_H-M   'P 1'
#
loop_
_entity.id
_entity.type
_entity.pdbx_description
1 polymer ?
#
loop_
_entity_poly.entity_id
_entity_poly.type
_entity_poly.pdbx_seq_one_letter_code
_entity_poly.pdbx_strand_id
1 'polypeptide(L)'
;MNNKEKLIQDNYSKVNQISARCMRVIVAILALAFVYCYFGTDMDESVLIVFFASAIFIALIPTLIINILKFDHAPVTKHIVIICVCLIATLMLTLLSTYAYPIMLFPILLASLYYNQTLVLFASLLMSCGIVGSNYFAFRFSDVFIGFPCESFEEVMMSYVVPQIVVVFGLSVAAYFIVQRNSMMINSAINMAVTMQDNQTGLIFSFAEISESKSKFTGEHIKRVAAYMR
;
A
#
# COMPACT_ATOMS: atom_id res chain seq x y z
N MET A 1 -13.22 5.53 -22.18
CA MET A 1 -12.87 5.47 -20.75
C MET A 1 -13.36 6.76 -20.11
N ASN A 2 -14.16 6.70 -19.08
CA ASN A 2 -14.75 7.88 -18.43
C ASN A 2 -13.63 8.65 -17.69
N ASN A 3 -13.69 9.99 -17.67
CA ASN A 3 -12.69 10.83 -16.98
C ASN A 3 -12.45 10.40 -15.52
N LYS A 4 -13.48 9.91 -14.85
CA LYS A 4 -13.39 9.36 -13.49
C LYS A 4 -12.51 8.10 -13.42
N GLU A 5 -12.67 7.18 -14.36
CA GLU A 5 -11.87 5.94 -14.40
C GLU A 5 -10.39 6.24 -14.66
N LYS A 6 -10.11 7.20 -15.53
CA LYS A 6 -8.74 7.65 -15.83
C LYS A 6 -8.06 8.23 -14.57
N LEU A 7 -8.77 9.08 -13.83
CA LEU A 7 -8.24 9.66 -12.57
C LEU A 7 -7.93 8.61 -11.51
N ILE A 8 -8.80 7.60 -11.37
CA ILE A 8 -8.60 6.49 -10.42
C ILE A 8 -7.38 5.65 -10.84
N GLN A 9 -7.24 5.39 -12.13
CA GLN A 9 -6.13 4.61 -12.68
C GLN A 9 -4.79 5.33 -12.54
N ASP A 10 -4.77 6.65 -12.78
CA ASP A 10 -3.60 7.50 -12.57
C ASP A 10 -3.17 7.53 -11.08
N ASN A 11 -4.15 7.52 -10.16
CA ASN A 11 -3.86 7.43 -8.73
C ASN A 11 -3.21 6.09 -8.36
N TYR A 12 -3.71 4.97 -8.90
CA TYR A 12 -3.10 3.65 -8.64
C TYR A 12 -1.65 3.58 -9.15
N SER A 13 -1.38 4.12 -10.33
CA SER A 13 -0.01 4.19 -10.86
C SER A 13 0.91 5.00 -9.94
N LYS A 14 0.48 6.17 -9.47
CA LYS A 14 1.26 6.99 -8.53
C LYS A 14 1.54 6.26 -7.22
N VAL A 15 0.53 5.61 -6.64
CA VAL A 15 0.70 4.85 -5.39
C VAL A 15 1.61 3.64 -5.60
N ASN A 16 1.49 2.92 -6.71
CA ASN A 16 2.38 1.83 -7.06
C ASN A 16 3.84 2.29 -7.17
N GLN A 17 4.10 3.45 -7.81
CA GLN A 17 5.43 4.03 -7.89
C GLN A 17 5.99 4.45 -6.52
N ILE A 18 5.15 5.03 -5.65
CA ILE A 18 5.52 5.33 -4.26
C ILE A 18 5.87 4.03 -3.53
N SER A 19 5.04 3.01 -3.65
CA SER A 19 5.28 1.70 -3.03
C SER A 19 6.60 1.08 -3.49
N ALA A 20 6.92 1.16 -4.79
CA ALA A 20 8.21 0.70 -5.31
C ALA A 20 9.41 1.48 -4.73
N ARG A 21 9.24 2.79 -4.48
CA ARG A 21 10.28 3.59 -3.79
C ARG A 21 10.43 3.15 -2.33
N CYS A 22 9.32 2.96 -1.62
CA CYS A 22 9.32 2.45 -0.25
C CYS A 22 10.02 1.09 -0.17
N MET A 23 9.76 0.18 -1.12
CA MET A 23 10.42 -1.14 -1.15
C MET A 23 11.93 -1.03 -1.33
N ARG A 24 12.43 -0.08 -2.13
CA ARG A 24 13.88 0.16 -2.25
C ARG A 24 14.50 0.69 -0.96
N VAL A 25 13.78 1.55 -0.23
CA VAL A 25 14.22 1.99 1.10
C VAL A 25 14.25 0.83 2.08
N ILE A 26 13.25 -0.07 2.02
CA ILE A 26 13.23 -1.30 2.82
C ILE A 26 14.44 -2.16 2.53
N VAL A 27 14.84 -2.33 1.25
CA VAL A 27 16.07 -3.08 0.90
C VAL A 27 17.31 -2.48 1.59
N ALA A 28 17.44 -1.14 1.59
CA ALA A 28 18.55 -0.49 2.29
C ALA A 28 18.50 -0.71 3.81
N ILE A 29 17.30 -0.63 4.41
CA ILE A 29 17.10 -0.90 5.83
C ILE A 29 17.43 -2.36 6.17
N LEU A 30 16.99 -3.33 5.34
CA LEU A 30 17.29 -4.75 5.52
C LEU A 30 18.81 -5.01 5.43
N ALA A 31 19.51 -4.36 4.50
CA ALA A 31 20.96 -4.48 4.40
C ALA A 31 21.68 -3.94 5.67
N LEU A 32 21.23 -2.81 6.20
CA LEU A 32 21.75 -2.28 7.47
C LEU A 32 21.43 -3.19 8.65
N ALA A 33 20.19 -3.71 8.71
CA ALA A 33 19.77 -4.64 9.76
C ALA A 33 20.57 -5.95 9.69
N PHE A 34 20.88 -6.45 8.50
CA PHE A 34 21.76 -7.62 8.31
C PHE A 34 23.14 -7.38 8.92
N VAL A 35 23.77 -6.23 8.61
CA VAL A 35 25.08 -5.87 9.18
C VAL A 35 25.02 -5.80 10.70
N TYR A 36 23.94 -5.17 11.24
CA TYR A 36 23.76 -5.10 12.70
C TYR A 36 23.61 -6.49 13.34
N CYS A 37 22.78 -7.35 12.75
CA CYS A 37 22.58 -8.71 13.28
C CYS A 37 23.84 -9.57 13.16
N TYR A 38 24.58 -9.44 12.05
CA TYR A 38 25.81 -10.20 11.81
C TYR A 38 26.90 -9.94 12.86
N PHE A 39 27.03 -8.68 13.30
CA PHE A 39 28.04 -8.31 14.31
C PHE A 39 27.50 -8.26 15.74
N GLY A 40 26.20 -8.22 15.93
CA GLY A 40 25.57 -7.96 17.23
C GLY A 40 24.81 -9.13 17.84
N THR A 41 24.68 -10.25 17.15
CA THR A 41 23.95 -11.43 17.66
C THR A 41 24.77 -12.71 17.44
N ASP A 42 24.58 -13.68 18.34
CA ASP A 42 25.20 -15.02 18.24
C ASP A 42 24.38 -15.99 17.38
N MET A 43 23.64 -15.47 16.39
CA MET A 43 22.83 -16.29 15.48
C MET A 43 23.72 -16.97 14.43
N ASP A 44 23.27 -18.15 13.96
CA ASP A 44 23.95 -18.86 12.86
C ASP A 44 23.98 -18.01 11.60
N GLU A 45 25.19 -17.78 11.08
CA GLU A 45 25.44 -16.97 9.87
C GLU A 45 24.61 -17.47 8.67
N SER A 46 24.47 -18.78 8.52
CA SER A 46 23.72 -19.40 7.42
C SER A 46 22.25 -19.01 7.47
N VAL A 47 21.67 -19.00 8.66
CA VAL A 47 20.27 -18.61 8.90
C VAL A 47 20.07 -17.13 8.58
N LEU A 48 20.95 -16.26 9.09
CA LEU A 48 20.91 -14.82 8.81
C LEU A 48 20.97 -14.54 7.30
N ILE A 49 21.92 -15.15 6.59
CA ILE A 49 22.09 -14.94 5.16
C ILE A 49 20.82 -15.37 4.41
N VAL A 50 20.27 -16.56 4.69
CA VAL A 50 19.09 -17.08 3.99
C VAL A 50 17.86 -16.18 4.22
N PHE A 51 17.61 -15.74 5.46
CA PHE A 51 16.45 -14.91 5.78
C PHE A 51 16.55 -13.52 5.17
N PHE A 52 17.70 -12.84 5.33
CA PHE A 52 17.86 -11.51 4.76
C PHE A 52 17.93 -11.51 3.23
N ALA A 53 18.59 -12.50 2.62
CA ALA A 53 18.61 -12.65 1.16
C ALA A 53 17.22 -12.89 0.60
N SER A 54 16.40 -13.76 1.25
CA SER A 54 15.01 -13.99 0.87
C SER A 54 14.17 -12.72 0.99
N ALA A 55 14.30 -11.96 2.08
CA ALA A 55 13.57 -10.73 2.30
C ALA A 55 13.95 -9.65 1.27
N ILE A 56 15.23 -9.50 0.95
CA ILE A 56 15.71 -8.58 -0.08
C ILE A 56 15.20 -9.00 -1.46
N PHE A 57 15.23 -10.28 -1.79
CA PHE A 57 14.71 -10.80 -3.05
C PHE A 57 13.21 -10.48 -3.20
N ILE A 58 12.41 -10.75 -2.17
CA ILE A 58 10.97 -10.45 -2.15
C ILE A 58 10.74 -8.94 -2.28
N ALA A 59 11.55 -8.10 -1.62
CA ALA A 59 11.44 -6.64 -1.69
C ALA A 59 11.74 -6.07 -3.09
N LEU A 60 12.53 -6.77 -3.90
CA LEU A 60 12.83 -6.37 -5.27
C LEU A 60 11.70 -6.68 -6.26
N ILE A 61 10.83 -7.67 -5.97
CA ILE A 61 9.74 -8.10 -6.87
C ILE A 61 8.82 -6.92 -7.25
N PRO A 62 8.26 -6.10 -6.33
CA PRO A 62 7.44 -4.96 -6.70
C PRO A 62 8.18 -3.94 -7.57
N THR A 63 9.46 -3.70 -7.29
CA THR A 63 10.28 -2.78 -8.08
C THR A 63 10.45 -3.29 -9.51
N LEU A 64 10.67 -4.59 -9.69
CA LEU A 64 10.79 -5.23 -11.00
C LEU A 64 9.47 -5.14 -11.78
N ILE A 65 8.34 -5.49 -11.15
CA ILE A 65 7.01 -5.48 -11.79
C ILE A 65 6.63 -4.05 -12.22
N ILE A 66 6.86 -3.06 -11.37
CA ILE A 66 6.42 -1.69 -11.60
C ILE A 66 7.38 -0.96 -12.57
N ASN A 67 8.69 -1.03 -12.36
CA ASN A 67 9.65 -0.23 -13.11
C ASN A 67 10.16 -0.92 -14.40
N ILE A 68 10.31 -2.24 -14.40
CA ILE A 68 10.85 -2.99 -15.54
C ILE A 68 9.72 -3.50 -16.43
N LEU A 69 8.73 -4.17 -15.85
CA LEU A 69 7.60 -4.72 -16.61
C LEU A 69 6.52 -3.67 -16.91
N LYS A 70 6.58 -2.48 -16.28
CA LYS A 70 5.63 -1.36 -16.47
C LYS A 70 4.16 -1.74 -16.22
N PHE A 71 3.92 -2.66 -15.26
CA PHE A 71 2.56 -3.04 -14.84
C PHE A 71 2.01 -2.11 -13.72
N ASP A 72 2.41 -0.85 -13.74
CA ASP A 72 2.01 0.15 -12.73
C ASP A 72 0.50 0.47 -12.74
N HIS A 73 -0.17 0.31 -13.89
CA HIS A 73 -1.62 0.51 -14.04
C HIS A 73 -2.47 -0.74 -13.75
N ALA A 74 -1.86 -1.91 -13.61
CA ALA A 74 -2.60 -3.16 -13.42
C ALA A 74 -3.22 -3.24 -12.01
N PRO A 75 -4.52 -3.57 -11.88
CA PRO A 75 -5.20 -3.64 -10.60
C PRO A 75 -4.66 -4.76 -9.69
N VAL A 76 -3.97 -5.75 -10.27
CA VAL A 76 -3.34 -6.86 -9.54
C VAL A 76 -2.07 -6.42 -8.83
N THR A 77 -1.35 -5.42 -9.35
CA THR A 77 -0.06 -4.96 -8.82
C THR A 77 -0.13 -4.56 -7.34
N LYS A 78 -1.22 -3.89 -6.92
CA LYS A 78 -1.43 -3.52 -5.51
C LYS A 78 -1.48 -4.73 -4.57
N HIS A 79 -2.09 -5.84 -4.99
CA HIS A 79 -2.17 -7.06 -4.19
C HIS A 79 -0.79 -7.73 -4.09
N ILE A 80 -0.04 -7.78 -5.18
CA ILE A 80 1.33 -8.32 -5.19
C ILE A 80 2.23 -7.52 -4.25
N VAL A 81 2.16 -6.19 -4.29
CA VAL A 81 2.91 -5.31 -3.38
C VAL A 81 2.60 -5.65 -1.93
N ILE A 82 1.32 -5.74 -1.56
CA ILE A 82 0.90 -6.04 -0.19
C ILE A 82 1.35 -7.43 0.25
N ILE A 83 1.22 -8.45 -0.61
CA ILE A 83 1.70 -9.81 -0.33
C ILE A 83 3.22 -9.80 -0.06
N CYS A 84 4.01 -9.13 -0.90
CA CYS A 84 5.46 -9.04 -0.71
C CYS A 84 5.81 -8.38 0.63
N VAL A 85 5.13 -7.29 0.99
CA VAL A 85 5.37 -6.59 2.26
C VAL A 85 4.98 -7.45 3.46
N CYS A 86 3.84 -8.16 3.40
CA CYS A 86 3.44 -9.09 4.44
C CYS A 86 4.45 -10.24 4.60
N LEU A 87 4.95 -10.80 3.51
CA LEU A 87 5.97 -11.85 3.54
C LEU A 87 7.27 -11.37 4.18
N ILE A 88 7.75 -10.18 3.82
CA ILE A 88 8.94 -9.58 4.45
C ILE A 88 8.71 -9.39 5.94
N ALA A 89 7.56 -8.83 6.33
CA ALA A 89 7.22 -8.63 7.74
C ALA A 89 7.18 -9.96 8.51
N THR A 90 6.59 -11.01 7.92
CA THR A 90 6.53 -12.35 8.51
C THR A 90 7.93 -12.96 8.67
N LEU A 91 8.81 -12.85 7.64
CA LEU A 91 10.19 -13.32 7.73
C LEU A 91 10.96 -12.61 8.84
N MET A 92 10.82 -11.28 8.94
CA MET A 92 11.49 -10.51 9.98
C MET A 92 10.96 -10.81 11.37
N LEU A 93 9.64 -11.04 11.52
CA LEU A 93 9.06 -11.50 12.79
C LEU A 93 9.56 -12.88 13.19
N THR A 94 9.75 -13.80 12.24
CA THR A 94 10.31 -15.13 12.52
C THR A 94 11.74 -15.03 13.03
N LEU A 95 12.56 -14.18 12.39
CA LEU A 95 13.98 -14.04 12.71
C LEU A 95 14.22 -13.29 14.02
N LEU A 96 13.52 -12.16 14.21
CA LEU A 96 13.78 -11.19 15.27
C LEU A 96 12.72 -11.22 16.40
N SER A 97 11.72 -12.08 16.27
CA SER A 97 10.63 -12.29 17.25
C SER A 97 10.12 -10.97 17.86
N THR A 98 10.43 -10.70 19.13
CA THR A 98 9.94 -9.55 19.89
C THR A 98 10.47 -8.20 19.42
N TYR A 99 11.65 -8.14 18.78
CA TYR A 99 12.26 -6.87 18.35
C TYR A 99 11.62 -6.31 17.08
N ALA A 100 10.96 -7.14 16.28
CA ALA A 100 10.39 -6.75 14.98
C ALA A 100 8.91 -6.34 15.03
N TYR A 101 8.29 -6.18 16.20
CA TYR A 101 6.87 -5.82 16.33
C TYR A 101 6.40 -4.64 15.49
N PRO A 102 7.12 -3.52 15.38
CA PRO A 102 6.66 -2.40 14.56
C PRO A 102 6.51 -2.74 13.08
N ILE A 103 7.26 -3.75 12.58
CA ILE A 103 7.23 -4.14 11.16
C ILE A 103 5.85 -4.68 10.75
N MET A 104 5.11 -5.33 11.67
CA MET A 104 3.78 -5.89 11.40
C MET A 104 2.74 -4.82 11.04
N LEU A 105 2.95 -3.57 11.41
CA LEU A 105 2.04 -2.47 11.13
C LEU A 105 2.21 -1.91 9.70
N PHE A 106 3.40 -2.08 9.12
CA PHE A 106 3.76 -1.50 7.84
C PHE A 106 2.88 -1.95 6.67
N PRO A 107 2.50 -3.26 6.52
CA PRO A 107 1.61 -3.69 5.45
C PRO A 107 0.25 -2.99 5.47
N ILE A 108 -0.33 -2.74 6.65
CA ILE A 108 -1.62 -2.08 6.83
C ILE A 108 -1.51 -0.59 6.46
N LEU A 109 -0.43 0.08 6.89
CA LEU A 109 -0.16 1.47 6.54
C LEU A 109 0.03 1.62 5.03
N LEU A 110 0.78 0.71 4.40
CA LEU A 110 0.97 0.75 2.95
C LEU A 110 -0.35 0.47 2.19
N ALA A 111 -1.17 -0.47 2.68
CA ALA A 111 -2.48 -0.75 2.10
C ALA A 111 -3.42 0.45 2.17
N SER A 112 -3.32 1.28 3.22
CA SER A 112 -4.15 2.48 3.39
C SER A 112 -3.89 3.56 2.32
N LEU A 113 -2.69 3.61 1.73
CA LEU A 113 -2.35 4.55 0.66
C LEU A 113 -3.14 4.33 -0.63
N TYR A 114 -3.67 3.12 -0.83
CA TYR A 114 -4.48 2.80 -2.02
C TYR A 114 -5.93 3.26 -1.93
N TYR A 115 -6.35 3.84 -0.81
CA TYR A 115 -7.74 4.27 -0.54
C TYR A 115 -8.77 3.16 -0.82
N ASN A 116 -8.38 1.90 -0.57
CA ASN A 116 -9.20 0.72 -0.80
C ASN A 116 -9.38 -0.06 0.50
N GLN A 117 -10.61 -0.04 1.04
CA GLN A 117 -10.97 -0.71 2.30
C GLN A 117 -10.74 -2.23 2.24
N THR A 118 -11.08 -2.86 1.11
CA THR A 118 -10.90 -4.30 0.92
C THR A 118 -9.42 -4.68 0.97
N LEU A 119 -8.53 -3.82 0.46
CA LEU A 119 -7.08 -4.06 0.50
C LEU A 119 -6.53 -3.97 1.93
N VAL A 120 -7.07 -3.06 2.76
CA VAL A 120 -6.70 -2.96 4.18
C VAL A 120 -7.12 -4.22 4.94
N LEU A 121 -8.36 -4.70 4.73
CA LEU A 121 -8.84 -5.94 5.34
C LEU A 121 -8.02 -7.16 4.87
N PHE A 122 -7.68 -7.21 3.58
CA PHE A 122 -6.82 -8.26 3.03
C PHE A 122 -5.42 -8.26 3.67
N ALA A 123 -4.79 -7.09 3.79
CA ALA A 123 -3.49 -6.94 4.44
C ALA A 123 -3.53 -7.35 5.92
N SER A 124 -4.60 -6.98 6.62
CA SER A 124 -4.84 -7.33 8.03
C SER A 124 -4.97 -8.84 8.23
N LEU A 125 -5.79 -9.50 7.39
CA LEU A 125 -5.98 -10.95 7.45
C LEU A 125 -4.66 -11.68 7.17
N LEU A 126 -3.96 -11.28 6.10
CA LEU A 126 -2.70 -11.90 5.70
C LEU A 126 -1.64 -11.72 6.80
N MET A 127 -1.58 -10.52 7.42
CA MET A 127 -0.65 -10.24 8.51
C MET A 127 -0.98 -11.04 9.77
N SER A 128 -2.27 -11.21 10.11
CA SER A 128 -2.69 -12.05 11.25
C SER A 128 -2.28 -13.51 11.05
N CYS A 129 -2.46 -14.06 9.85
CA CYS A 129 -1.94 -15.39 9.51
C CYS A 129 -0.41 -15.47 9.60
N GLY A 130 0.28 -14.43 9.12
CA GLY A 130 1.73 -14.30 9.20
C GLY A 130 2.25 -14.30 10.65
N ILE A 131 1.59 -13.58 11.55
CA ILE A 131 1.93 -13.53 12.98
C ILE A 131 1.83 -14.91 13.62
N VAL A 132 0.74 -15.63 13.39
CA VAL A 132 0.59 -17.00 13.93
C VAL A 132 1.69 -17.91 13.38
N GLY A 133 1.91 -17.87 12.06
CA GLY A 133 2.94 -18.69 11.41
C GLY A 133 4.35 -18.35 11.89
N SER A 134 4.73 -17.08 11.94
CA SER A 134 6.07 -16.66 12.37
C SER A 134 6.38 -17.07 13.81
N ASN A 135 5.44 -16.86 14.74
CA ASN A 135 5.63 -17.24 16.15
C ASN A 135 5.65 -18.77 16.32
N TYR A 136 4.85 -19.52 15.53
CA TYR A 136 4.91 -20.98 15.52
C TYR A 136 6.28 -21.50 15.06
N PHE A 137 6.80 -20.96 13.94
CA PHE A 137 8.12 -21.33 13.43
C PHE A 137 9.24 -20.96 14.41
N ALA A 138 9.22 -19.75 14.97
CA ALA A 138 10.20 -19.30 15.95
C ALA A 138 10.19 -20.18 17.22
N PHE A 139 9.01 -20.62 17.69
CA PHE A 139 8.88 -21.55 18.81
C PHE A 139 9.39 -22.96 18.45
N ARG A 140 9.01 -23.48 17.27
CA ARG A 140 9.36 -24.86 16.87
C ARG A 140 10.85 -25.04 16.63
N PHE A 141 11.53 -23.97 16.22
CA PHE A 141 12.97 -23.94 15.91
C PHE A 141 13.72 -22.99 16.84
N SER A 142 13.38 -23.00 18.13
CA SER A 142 13.96 -22.13 19.15
C SER A 142 15.47 -22.27 19.32
N ASP A 143 16.03 -23.40 18.90
CA ASP A 143 17.49 -23.63 18.91
C ASP A 143 18.21 -22.83 17.79
N VAL A 144 17.49 -22.37 16.78
CA VAL A 144 18.02 -21.68 15.60
C VAL A 144 17.71 -20.17 15.64
N PHE A 145 16.58 -19.82 16.21
CA PHE A 145 16.12 -18.43 16.36
C PHE A 145 16.30 -17.94 17.80
N ILE A 146 16.19 -16.63 17.98
CA ILE A 146 16.10 -16.04 19.32
C ILE A 146 14.79 -16.54 19.92
N GLY A 147 14.88 -17.60 20.72
CA GLY A 147 13.75 -18.35 21.25
C GLY A 147 12.88 -17.54 22.22
N PHE A 148 11.66 -18.00 22.39
CA PHE A 148 10.78 -17.49 23.44
C PHE A 148 11.14 -18.12 24.79
N PRO A 149 11.08 -17.36 25.88
CA PRO A 149 11.28 -17.89 27.24
C PRO A 149 10.00 -18.64 27.73
N CYS A 150 9.42 -19.48 26.87
CA CYS A 150 8.15 -20.18 27.09
C CYS A 150 8.35 -21.68 26.91
N GLU A 151 7.76 -22.47 27.79
CA GLU A 151 7.85 -23.93 27.77
C GLU A 151 6.81 -24.57 26.83
N SER A 152 5.71 -23.86 26.54
CA SER A 152 4.63 -24.35 25.69
C SER A 152 4.22 -23.35 24.61
N PHE A 153 3.70 -23.86 23.48
CA PHE A 153 3.14 -23.01 22.43
C PHE A 153 1.88 -22.27 22.86
N GLU A 154 1.12 -22.82 23.81
CA GLU A 154 -0.05 -22.15 24.40
C GLU A 154 0.36 -20.86 25.12
N GLU A 155 1.47 -20.90 25.84
CA GLU A 155 2.03 -19.73 26.51
C GLU A 155 2.53 -18.67 25.51
N VAL A 156 3.16 -19.10 24.40
CA VAL A 156 3.54 -18.20 23.29
C VAL A 156 2.30 -17.57 22.66
N MET A 157 1.24 -18.34 22.45
CA MET A 157 -0.02 -17.82 21.91
C MET A 157 -0.60 -16.71 22.78
N MET A 158 -0.68 -16.93 24.09
CA MET A 158 -1.29 -15.96 25.01
C MET A 158 -0.40 -14.74 25.26
N SER A 159 0.91 -14.92 25.37
CA SER A 159 1.83 -13.84 25.75
C SER A 159 2.29 -12.99 24.56
N TYR A 160 2.35 -13.54 23.36
CA TYR A 160 2.89 -12.87 22.17
C TYR A 160 1.89 -12.76 21.04
N VAL A 161 1.28 -13.85 20.59
CA VAL A 161 0.43 -13.86 19.40
C VAL A 161 -0.85 -13.06 19.60
N VAL A 162 -1.56 -13.29 20.70
CA VAL A 162 -2.82 -12.59 21.00
C VAL A 162 -2.62 -11.08 21.11
N PRO A 163 -1.64 -10.54 21.85
CA PRO A 163 -1.38 -9.10 21.89
C PRO A 163 -1.04 -8.52 20.52
N GLN A 164 -0.24 -9.21 19.69
CA GLN A 164 0.10 -8.77 18.35
C GLN A 164 -1.13 -8.69 17.45
N ILE A 165 -2.01 -9.69 17.47
CA ILE A 165 -3.25 -9.71 16.70
C ILE A 165 -4.19 -8.57 17.15
N VAL A 166 -4.30 -8.31 18.45
CA VAL A 166 -5.11 -7.19 18.98
C VAL A 166 -4.59 -5.84 18.44
N VAL A 167 -3.28 -5.63 18.42
CA VAL A 167 -2.67 -4.41 17.86
C VAL A 167 -2.93 -4.29 16.36
N VAL A 168 -2.73 -5.37 15.60
CA VAL A 168 -3.01 -5.40 14.15
C VAL A 168 -4.49 -5.13 13.89
N PHE A 169 -5.39 -5.72 14.65
CA PHE A 169 -6.82 -5.51 14.52
C PHE A 169 -7.20 -4.06 14.83
N GLY A 170 -6.71 -3.49 15.93
CA GLY A 170 -6.96 -2.09 16.29
C GLY A 170 -6.49 -1.12 15.21
N LEU A 171 -5.26 -1.32 14.70
CA LEU A 171 -4.76 -0.49 13.60
C LEU A 171 -5.57 -0.68 12.32
N SER A 172 -6.01 -1.91 12.03
CA SER A 172 -6.82 -2.20 10.83
C SER A 172 -8.17 -1.50 10.87
N VAL A 173 -8.82 -1.46 12.03
CA VAL A 173 -10.07 -0.73 12.23
C VAL A 173 -9.84 0.78 12.02
N ALA A 174 -8.79 1.35 12.61
CA ALA A 174 -8.45 2.75 12.41
C ALA A 174 -8.16 3.06 10.94
N ALA A 175 -7.32 2.26 10.29
CA ALA A 175 -6.98 2.40 8.87
C ALA A 175 -8.21 2.27 7.96
N TYR A 176 -9.13 1.35 8.26
CA TYR A 176 -10.38 1.17 7.53
C TYR A 176 -11.23 2.46 7.53
N PHE A 177 -11.44 3.06 8.71
CA PHE A 177 -12.20 4.31 8.82
C PHE A 177 -11.49 5.50 8.16
N ILE A 178 -10.16 5.59 8.27
CA ILE A 178 -9.38 6.63 7.60
C ILE A 178 -9.52 6.50 6.08
N VAL A 179 -9.38 5.29 5.54
CA VAL A 179 -9.53 5.01 4.11
C VAL A 179 -10.95 5.30 3.64
N GLN A 180 -11.96 4.92 4.41
CA GLN A 180 -13.36 5.23 4.11
C GLN A 180 -13.58 6.73 3.98
N ARG A 181 -13.14 7.50 4.96
CA ARG A 181 -13.26 8.97 4.96
C ARG A 181 -12.52 9.59 3.78
N ASN A 182 -11.28 9.18 3.56
CA ASN A 182 -10.46 9.70 2.46
C ASN A 182 -11.06 9.38 1.08
N SER A 183 -11.59 8.17 0.90
CA SER A 183 -12.29 7.77 -0.33
C SER A 183 -13.54 8.63 -0.59
N MET A 184 -14.33 8.93 0.44
CA MET A 184 -15.47 9.84 0.32
C MET A 184 -15.02 11.26 -0.06
N MET A 185 -13.97 11.78 0.57
CA MET A 185 -13.43 13.11 0.26
C MET A 185 -12.92 13.20 -1.20
N ILE A 186 -12.21 12.18 -1.67
CA ILE A 186 -11.73 12.11 -3.06
C ILE A 186 -12.90 12.08 -4.04
N ASN A 187 -13.92 11.25 -3.77
CA ASN A 187 -15.11 11.18 -4.63
C ASN A 187 -15.86 12.53 -4.67
N SER A 188 -15.97 13.22 -3.54
CA SER A 188 -16.56 14.57 -3.48
C SER A 188 -15.74 15.58 -4.29
N ALA A 189 -14.42 15.56 -4.15
CA ALA A 189 -13.55 16.45 -4.91
C ALA A 189 -13.64 16.20 -6.43
N ILE A 190 -13.69 14.94 -6.86
CA ILE A 190 -13.87 14.57 -8.26
C ILE A 190 -15.24 15.08 -8.77
N ASN A 191 -16.31 14.88 -8.01
CA ASN A 191 -17.64 15.35 -8.41
C ASN A 191 -17.69 16.88 -8.51
N MET A 192 -17.07 17.59 -7.56
CA MET A 192 -16.95 19.05 -7.62
C MET A 192 -16.18 19.51 -8.86
N ALA A 193 -15.07 18.85 -9.19
CA ALA A 193 -14.28 19.19 -10.38
C ALA A 193 -15.08 18.98 -11.68
N VAL A 194 -15.86 17.91 -11.79
CA VAL A 194 -16.74 17.65 -12.94
C VAL A 194 -17.83 18.73 -13.04
N THR A 195 -18.52 19.04 -11.92
CA THR A 195 -19.56 20.08 -11.89
C THR A 195 -18.96 21.44 -12.27
N MET A 196 -17.76 21.77 -11.82
CA MET A 196 -17.09 23.02 -12.16
C MET A 196 -16.76 23.10 -13.66
N GLN A 197 -16.32 22.00 -14.27
CA GLN A 197 -16.08 21.91 -15.71
C GLN A 197 -17.38 22.09 -16.51
N ASP A 198 -18.48 21.47 -16.08
CA ASP A 198 -19.78 21.62 -16.72
C ASP A 198 -20.30 23.07 -16.62
N ASN A 199 -20.14 23.71 -15.46
CA ASN A 199 -20.49 25.11 -15.27
C ASN A 199 -19.64 26.05 -16.15
N GLN A 200 -18.33 25.81 -16.27
CA GLN A 200 -17.48 26.59 -17.17
C GLN A 200 -17.93 26.46 -18.63
N THR A 201 -18.27 25.26 -19.05
CA THR A 201 -18.80 25.01 -20.40
C THR A 201 -20.12 25.77 -20.61
N GLY A 202 -21.02 25.71 -19.63
CA GLY A 202 -22.29 26.46 -19.65
C GLY A 202 -22.09 27.97 -19.75
N LEU A 203 -21.12 28.53 -19.02
CA LEU A 203 -20.76 29.94 -19.10
C LEU A 203 -20.26 30.32 -20.52
N ILE A 204 -19.40 29.49 -21.15
CA ILE A 204 -18.90 29.72 -22.48
C ILE A 204 -20.08 29.78 -23.50
N PHE A 205 -21.05 28.84 -23.39
CA PHE A 205 -22.23 28.86 -24.25
C PHE A 205 -23.11 30.10 -24.00
N SER A 206 -23.28 30.51 -22.74
CA SER A 206 -24.04 31.73 -22.38
C SER A 206 -23.37 32.99 -22.95
N PHE A 207 -22.04 33.11 -22.85
CA PHE A 207 -21.29 34.21 -23.49
C PHE A 207 -21.41 34.18 -25.02
N ALA A 208 -21.40 32.99 -25.63
CA ALA A 208 -21.62 32.84 -27.06
C ALA A 208 -23.01 33.35 -27.47
N GLU A 209 -24.08 33.05 -26.72
CA GLU A 209 -25.44 33.52 -26.94
C GLU A 209 -25.55 35.04 -26.79
N ILE A 210 -24.97 35.62 -25.77
CA ILE A 210 -24.94 37.07 -25.55
C ILE A 210 -24.20 37.77 -26.72
N SER A 211 -23.10 37.21 -27.16
CA SER A 211 -22.34 37.75 -28.30
C SER A 211 -23.11 37.65 -29.61
N GLU A 212 -23.88 36.56 -29.82
CA GLU A 212 -24.73 36.37 -30.99
C GLU A 212 -25.88 37.40 -31.05
N SER A 213 -26.42 37.80 -29.86
CA SER A 213 -27.44 38.82 -29.79
C SER A 213 -26.95 40.21 -30.26
N LYS A 214 -25.63 40.46 -30.18
CA LYS A 214 -24.99 41.71 -30.64
C LYS A 214 -24.47 41.62 -32.08
N SER A 215 -24.13 40.43 -32.59
CA SER A 215 -23.61 40.24 -33.93
C SER A 215 -23.83 38.79 -34.40
N LYS A 216 -24.77 38.59 -35.31
CA LYS A 216 -25.17 37.28 -35.84
C LYS A 216 -24.02 36.44 -36.38
N PHE A 217 -22.98 37.06 -36.89
CA PHE A 217 -21.80 36.40 -37.44
C PHE A 217 -20.80 35.91 -36.38
N THR A 218 -20.61 36.66 -35.31
CA THR A 218 -19.60 36.39 -34.27
C THR A 218 -20.05 35.33 -33.31
N GLY A 219 -21.34 35.26 -32.98
CA GLY A 219 -21.91 34.30 -32.03
C GLY A 219 -21.90 32.86 -32.54
N GLU A 220 -22.21 32.63 -33.82
CA GLU A 220 -22.13 31.30 -34.43
C GLU A 220 -20.68 30.79 -34.54
N HIS A 221 -19.71 31.67 -34.71
CA HIS A 221 -18.29 31.29 -34.72
C HIS A 221 -17.84 30.82 -33.33
N ILE A 222 -18.21 31.56 -32.29
CA ILE A 222 -17.86 31.21 -30.91
C ILE A 222 -18.50 29.86 -30.47
N LYS A 223 -19.78 29.62 -30.83
CA LYS A 223 -20.47 28.34 -30.60
C LYS A 223 -19.73 27.15 -31.26
N ARG A 224 -19.30 27.32 -32.51
CA ARG A 224 -18.52 26.28 -33.21
C ARG A 224 -17.19 26.03 -32.56
N VAL A 225 -16.44 27.05 -32.18
CA VAL A 225 -15.16 26.91 -31.48
C VAL A 225 -15.35 26.19 -30.12
N ALA A 226 -16.37 26.55 -29.34
CA ALA A 226 -16.67 25.88 -28.06
C ALA A 226 -17.07 24.41 -28.25
N ALA A 227 -17.75 24.05 -29.34
CA ALA A 227 -18.07 22.65 -29.64
C ALA A 227 -16.83 21.81 -30.03
N TYR A 228 -15.82 22.44 -30.68
CA TYR A 228 -14.55 21.76 -31.00
C TYR A 228 -13.61 21.57 -29.81
N MET A 229 -13.76 22.35 -28.74
CA MET A 229 -12.95 22.22 -27.51
C MET A 229 -13.49 21.20 -26.52
N ARG A 230 -14.57 20.53 -26.80
CA ARG A 230 -15.25 19.52 -25.99
C ARG A 230 -14.87 18.09 -26.41
#